data_47edbe25716c6897622ba4df98ed9576
#
_entry.id   47edbe25716c6897622ba4df98ed9576
#
_cell.length_a   1.000
_cell.length_b   1.000
_cell.length_c   1.000
_cell.angle_alpha   90.00
_cell.angle_beta   90.00
_cell.angle_gamma   90.00
#
_symmetry.space_group_name_H-M   'P 1'
#
loop_
_entity.id
_entity.type
_entity.pdbx_description
1 polymer ?
#
loop_
_entity_poly.entity_id
_entity_poly.type
_entity_poly.pdbx_seq_one_letter_code
_entity_poly.pdbx_strand_id
1 'polypeptide(L)'
;NLNEVAVRFPRATCFAEGTCQDPQLVLMQSDSGVLIDVEVSGNSYYGYEILCELVCEKGTIRLPVAAEPIVRSYLQCGQAIPEDWTNRFVVAYQEELQYWVDYLQGKTDVPGPGAEDGYEACKISDALIKAQTTGQWETVEA
;
A
#
# COMPACT_ATOMS: atom_id res chain seq x y z
N ASN A 1 4.30 -16.65 3.54
CA ASN A 1 3.24 -16.44 2.54
C ASN A 1 1.98 -15.88 3.20
N LEU A 2 1.08 -15.26 2.43
CA LEU A 2 -0.25 -14.90 2.90
C LEU A 2 -1.18 -16.09 2.76
N ASN A 3 -1.96 -16.37 3.81
CA ASN A 3 -2.87 -17.52 3.85
C ASN A 3 -4.28 -17.14 3.50
N GLU A 4 -4.78 -16.08 4.09
CA GLU A 4 -6.18 -15.70 4.00
C GLU A 4 -6.33 -14.19 3.99
N VAL A 5 -7.38 -13.76 3.30
CA VAL A 5 -7.71 -12.36 3.11
C VAL A 5 -9.20 -12.14 3.34
N ALA A 6 -9.56 -10.94 3.80
CA ALA A 6 -10.94 -10.51 3.89
C ALA A 6 -11.06 -9.04 3.47
N VAL A 7 -12.19 -8.67 2.91
CA VAL A 7 -12.50 -7.28 2.57
C VAL A 7 -13.77 -6.85 3.29
N ARG A 8 -13.75 -5.63 3.80
CA ARG A 8 -14.92 -4.98 4.40
C ARG A 8 -15.14 -3.63 3.76
N PHE A 9 -16.38 -3.29 3.57
CA PHE A 9 -16.78 -2.02 3.03
C PHE A 9 -17.42 -1.17 4.12
N PRO A 10 -16.74 -0.15 4.62
CA PRO A 10 -17.37 0.89 5.43
C PRO A 10 -18.48 1.61 4.64
N ARG A 11 -19.18 2.51 5.29
CA ARG A 11 -20.14 3.36 4.58
C ARG A 11 -19.43 4.12 3.46
N ALA A 12 -19.96 4.00 2.24
CA ALA A 12 -19.42 4.71 1.09
C ALA A 12 -19.34 6.22 1.33
N THR A 13 -18.27 6.84 0.84
CA THR A 13 -18.14 8.30 0.86
C THR A 13 -19.12 8.92 -0.13
N CYS A 14 -19.47 10.19 0.09
CA CYS A 14 -20.35 10.92 -0.84
C CYS A 14 -19.68 11.22 -2.20
N PHE A 15 -18.38 10.96 -2.31
CA PHE A 15 -17.60 11.15 -3.54
C PHE A 15 -17.33 9.84 -4.29
N ALA A 16 -17.74 8.70 -3.73
CA ALA A 16 -17.62 7.42 -4.42
C ALA A 16 -18.52 7.42 -5.66
N GLU A 17 -17.90 7.30 -6.83
CA GLU A 17 -18.59 7.25 -8.12
C GLU A 17 -18.41 5.87 -8.79
N GLY A 18 -19.42 5.43 -9.51
CA GLY A 18 -19.37 4.20 -10.30
C GLY A 18 -19.52 2.92 -9.47
N THR A 19 -18.89 1.85 -9.93
CA THR A 19 -19.01 0.50 -9.36
C THR A 19 -17.96 0.18 -8.29
N CYS A 20 -16.94 1.02 -8.16
CA CYS A 20 -15.91 0.85 -7.15
C CYS A 20 -16.43 1.29 -5.79
N GLN A 21 -16.44 0.37 -4.83
CA GLN A 21 -16.75 0.71 -3.45
C GLN A 21 -15.53 1.36 -2.78
N ASP A 22 -15.74 2.53 -2.18
CA ASP A 22 -14.71 3.31 -1.50
C ASP A 22 -15.29 3.94 -0.23
N PRO A 23 -14.64 3.85 0.92
CA PRO A 23 -13.35 3.19 1.20
C PRO A 23 -13.45 1.66 1.31
N GLN A 24 -12.30 0.99 1.28
CA GLN A 24 -12.18 -0.44 1.52
C GLN A 24 -11.23 -0.69 2.69
N LEU A 25 -11.58 -1.63 3.56
CA LEU A 25 -10.71 -2.17 4.60
C LEU A 25 -10.36 -3.61 4.23
N VAL A 26 -9.10 -3.86 3.98
CA VAL A 26 -8.54 -5.17 3.66
C VAL A 26 -7.85 -5.72 4.90
N LEU A 27 -8.14 -6.96 5.24
CA LEU A 27 -7.44 -7.70 6.28
C LEU A 27 -6.75 -8.90 5.65
N MET A 28 -5.50 -9.14 6.01
CA MET A 28 -4.73 -10.28 5.51
C MET A 28 -4.00 -10.95 6.67
N GLN A 29 -3.85 -12.25 6.59
CA GLN A 29 -3.11 -13.02 7.59
C GLN A 29 -2.08 -13.91 6.91
N SER A 30 -0.84 -13.89 7.42
CA SER A 30 0.23 -14.78 6.95
C SER A 30 0.18 -16.14 7.64
N ASP A 31 0.88 -17.12 7.06
CA ASP A 31 1.11 -18.44 7.64
C ASP A 31 1.86 -18.39 8.99
N SER A 32 2.65 -17.35 9.20
CA SER A 32 3.35 -17.11 10.47
C SER A 32 2.50 -16.35 11.51
N GLY A 33 1.24 -16.05 11.20
CA GLY A 33 0.30 -15.36 12.10
C GLY A 33 0.45 -13.83 12.12
N VAL A 34 1.19 -13.24 11.19
CA VAL A 34 1.23 -11.78 11.05
C VAL A 34 -0.09 -11.30 10.49
N LEU A 35 -0.74 -10.37 11.18
CA LEU A 35 -1.94 -9.70 10.72
C LEU A 35 -1.57 -8.39 10.04
N ILE A 36 -2.17 -8.15 8.88
CA ILE A 36 -1.97 -6.94 8.07
C ILE A 36 -3.34 -6.32 7.82
N ASP A 37 -3.46 -5.04 8.10
CA ASP A 37 -4.61 -4.24 7.71
C ASP A 37 -4.21 -3.20 6.68
N VAL A 38 -5.04 -3.01 5.66
CA VAL A 38 -4.85 -2.00 4.62
C VAL A 38 -6.15 -1.24 4.43
N GLU A 39 -6.10 0.05 4.69
CA GLU A 39 -7.20 0.96 4.37
C GLU A 39 -6.93 1.59 3.00
N VAL A 40 -7.88 1.46 2.08
CA VAL A 40 -7.79 2.00 0.73
C VAL A 40 -8.92 2.98 0.50
N SER A 41 -8.59 4.22 0.18
CA SER A 41 -9.54 5.24 -0.24
C SER A 41 -9.03 5.98 -1.47
N GLY A 42 -9.70 5.78 -2.60
CA GLY A 42 -9.36 6.44 -3.88
C GLY A 42 -9.95 7.84 -4.02
N ASN A 43 -10.91 8.21 -3.19
CA ASN A 43 -11.63 9.49 -3.24
C ASN A 43 -11.28 10.40 -2.06
N SER A 44 -10.02 10.40 -1.64
CA SER A 44 -9.53 11.28 -0.57
C SER A 44 -9.43 12.72 -1.03
N TYR A 45 -10.20 13.61 -0.40
CA TYR A 45 -10.31 15.01 -0.80
C TYR A 45 -9.11 15.88 -0.36
N TYR A 46 -8.26 15.35 0.53
CA TYR A 46 -7.14 16.09 1.08
C TYR A 46 -5.85 15.94 0.25
N GLY A 47 -5.83 15.06 -0.74
CA GLY A 47 -4.67 14.79 -1.58
C GLY A 47 -4.24 13.31 -1.54
N TYR A 48 -3.02 13.04 -1.98
CA TYR A 48 -2.46 11.71 -2.09
C TYR A 48 -1.52 11.39 -0.93
N GLU A 49 -1.78 10.28 -0.24
CA GLU A 49 -0.94 9.81 0.85
C GLU A 49 -0.83 8.28 0.87
N ILE A 50 0.37 7.79 1.12
CA ILE A 50 0.63 6.39 1.46
C ILE A 50 1.29 6.35 2.83
N LEU A 51 0.67 5.62 3.74
CA LEU A 51 1.18 5.34 5.07
C LEU A 51 1.49 3.85 5.19
N CYS A 52 2.55 3.53 5.88
CA CYS A 52 2.86 2.16 6.27
C CYS A 52 3.54 2.17 7.63
N GLU A 53 3.10 1.28 8.51
CA GLU A 53 3.72 1.08 9.81
C GLU A 53 3.89 -0.41 10.07
N LEU A 54 5.09 -0.81 10.44
CA LEU A 54 5.43 -2.16 10.88
C LEU A 54 5.59 -2.14 12.40
N VAL A 55 4.79 -2.95 13.08
CA VAL A 55 4.89 -3.14 14.52
C VAL A 55 5.69 -4.41 14.78
N CYS A 56 6.86 -4.26 15.36
CA CYS A 56 7.79 -5.35 15.66
C CYS A 56 7.98 -5.50 17.18
N GLU A 57 8.57 -6.61 17.63
CA GLU A 57 8.82 -6.89 19.06
C GLU A 57 9.63 -5.79 19.78
N LYS A 58 10.55 -5.14 19.09
CA LYS A 58 11.50 -4.18 19.68
C LYS A 58 11.24 -2.72 19.27
N GLY A 59 10.18 -2.45 18.52
CA GLY A 59 9.87 -1.10 18.06
C GLY A 59 8.98 -1.09 16.85
N THR A 60 8.76 0.09 16.29
CA THR A 60 7.98 0.28 15.07
C THR A 60 8.84 0.91 13.98
N ILE A 61 8.52 0.59 12.74
CA ILE A 61 9.09 1.23 11.54
C ILE A 61 7.94 1.85 10.80
N ARG A 62 8.05 3.13 10.51
CA ARG A 62 7.01 3.88 9.80
C ARG A 62 7.57 4.53 8.55
N LEU A 63 6.82 4.45 7.47
CA LEU A 63 7.12 5.20 6.26
C LEU A 63 7.03 6.70 6.58
N PRO A 64 8.05 7.52 6.25
CA PRO A 64 8.00 8.95 6.52
C PRO A 64 6.90 9.62 5.69
N VAL A 65 6.26 10.63 6.24
CA VAL A 65 5.43 11.56 5.46
C VAL A 65 6.28 12.27 4.41
N ALA A 66 5.64 12.73 3.33
CA ALA A 66 6.34 13.51 2.32
C ALA A 66 7.13 14.67 2.96
N ALA A 67 8.37 14.85 2.51
CA ALA A 67 9.29 15.86 3.06
C ALA A 67 8.95 17.26 2.51
N GLU A 68 7.78 17.78 2.89
CA GLU A 68 7.34 19.12 2.52
C GLU A 68 7.65 20.12 3.64
N PRO A 69 7.84 21.42 3.31
CA PRO A 69 8.08 22.45 4.31
C PRO A 69 6.93 22.59 5.30
N ILE A 70 7.26 22.73 6.58
CA ILE A 70 6.28 23.10 7.61
C ILE A 70 6.03 24.60 7.53
N VAL A 71 4.82 24.98 7.19
CA VAL A 71 4.39 26.38 7.10
C VAL A 71 3.67 26.78 8.39
N ARG A 72 4.08 27.91 8.95
CA ARG A 72 3.44 28.53 10.11
C ARG A 72 2.92 29.90 9.71
N SER A 73 1.60 30.10 9.71
CA SER A 73 0.97 31.37 9.38
C SER A 73 -0.41 31.47 10.05
N TYR A 74 -0.84 32.66 10.35
CA TYR A 74 -2.19 32.94 10.92
C TYR A 74 -2.54 32.04 12.12
N LEU A 75 -1.61 31.83 13.05
CA LEU A 75 -1.74 30.96 14.23
C LEU A 75 -1.97 29.47 13.88
N GLN A 76 -1.66 29.05 12.65
CA GLN A 76 -1.74 27.69 12.18
C GLN A 76 -0.35 27.12 11.85
N CYS A 77 -0.22 25.81 11.96
CA CYS A 77 0.98 25.07 11.56
C CYS A 77 0.53 23.88 10.72
N GLY A 78 1.09 23.74 9.53
CA GLY A 78 0.71 22.66 8.62
C GLY A 78 1.79 22.37 7.60
N GLN A 79 1.57 21.33 6.84
CA GLN A 79 2.42 20.84 5.76
C GLN A 79 1.55 20.57 4.54
N ALA A 80 2.04 20.84 3.36
CA ALA A 80 1.31 20.52 2.13
C ALA A 80 1.23 18.99 1.94
N ILE A 81 0.12 18.54 1.40
CA ILE A 81 -0.07 17.14 0.99
C ILE A 81 0.01 17.13 -0.53
N PRO A 82 0.78 16.19 -1.15
CA PRO A 82 0.84 16.07 -2.60
C PRO A 82 -0.53 15.82 -3.21
N GLU A 83 -0.78 16.38 -4.38
CA GLU A 83 -2.03 16.14 -5.12
C GLU A 83 -2.08 14.71 -5.64
N ASP A 84 -0.93 14.18 -6.09
CA ASP A 84 -0.79 12.86 -6.66
C ASP A 84 0.52 12.17 -6.25
N TRP A 85 0.73 10.95 -6.75
CA TRP A 85 1.90 10.12 -6.50
C TRP A 85 3.18 10.62 -7.20
N THR A 86 3.07 11.41 -8.25
CA THR A 86 4.14 11.69 -9.21
C THR A 86 5.36 12.31 -8.51
N ASN A 87 5.15 13.40 -7.78
CA ASN A 87 6.26 14.10 -7.12
C ASN A 87 6.80 13.33 -5.91
N ARG A 88 5.98 12.50 -5.28
CA ARG A 88 6.37 11.75 -4.09
C ARG A 88 7.36 10.62 -4.38
N PHE A 89 7.24 9.96 -5.52
CA PHE A 89 7.95 8.72 -5.81
C PHE A 89 8.93 8.78 -6.98
N VAL A 90 9.23 9.96 -7.51
CA VAL A 90 10.20 10.13 -8.61
C VAL A 90 11.55 9.48 -8.30
N VAL A 91 12.07 9.72 -7.08
CA VAL A 91 13.36 9.16 -6.64
C VAL A 91 13.26 7.65 -6.48
N ALA A 92 12.16 7.14 -5.93
CA ALA A 92 11.94 5.71 -5.75
C ALA A 92 11.95 4.96 -7.09
N TYR A 93 11.28 5.48 -8.12
CA TYR A 93 11.32 4.89 -9.46
C TYR A 93 12.73 4.93 -10.09
N GLN A 94 13.47 6.01 -9.89
CA GLN A 94 14.86 6.10 -10.37
C GLN A 94 15.74 5.07 -9.67
N GLU A 95 15.62 4.93 -8.36
CA GLU A 95 16.40 3.96 -7.57
C GLU A 95 16.04 2.52 -7.93
N GLU A 96 14.76 2.21 -8.14
CA GLU A 96 14.29 0.89 -8.57
C GLU A 96 14.93 0.49 -9.91
N LEU A 97 14.88 1.38 -10.92
CA LEU A 97 15.47 1.13 -12.22
C LEU A 97 17.00 1.04 -12.14
N GLN A 98 17.64 1.91 -11.35
CA GLN A 98 19.08 1.87 -11.16
C GLN A 98 19.52 0.57 -10.47
N TYR A 99 18.76 0.13 -9.48
CA TYR A 99 19.02 -1.13 -8.78
C TYR A 99 18.95 -2.34 -9.72
N TRP A 100 17.95 -2.37 -10.59
CA TRP A 100 17.85 -3.41 -11.62
C TRP A 100 19.04 -3.41 -12.59
N VAL A 101 19.47 -2.24 -13.06
CA VAL A 101 20.67 -2.09 -13.89
C VAL A 101 21.91 -2.58 -13.15
N ASP A 102 22.08 -2.22 -11.90
CA ASP A 102 23.22 -2.62 -11.08
C ASP A 102 23.26 -4.13 -10.84
N TYR A 103 22.10 -4.77 -10.67
CA TYR A 103 21.99 -6.22 -10.63
C TYR A 103 22.44 -6.88 -11.94
N LEU A 104 21.98 -6.37 -13.09
CA LEU A 104 22.38 -6.90 -14.40
C LEU A 104 23.90 -6.72 -14.66
N GLN A 105 24.51 -5.70 -14.09
CA GLN A 105 25.95 -5.44 -14.20
C GLN A 105 26.79 -6.22 -13.15
N GLY A 106 26.18 -7.01 -12.31
CA GLY A 106 26.87 -7.77 -11.25
C GLY A 106 27.42 -6.91 -10.12
N LYS A 107 26.89 -5.71 -9.91
CA LYS A 107 27.28 -4.83 -8.81
C LYS A 107 26.57 -5.16 -7.49
N THR A 108 25.46 -5.87 -7.57
CA THR A 108 24.71 -6.41 -6.43
C THR A 108 24.29 -7.84 -6.73
N ASP A 109 24.31 -8.69 -5.71
CA ASP A 109 23.92 -10.10 -5.81
C ASP A 109 22.43 -10.32 -5.46
N VAL A 110 21.76 -9.30 -4.98
CA VAL A 110 20.35 -9.38 -4.58
C VAL A 110 19.47 -8.92 -5.73
N PRO A 111 18.64 -9.78 -6.33
CA PRO A 111 17.69 -9.36 -7.33
C PRO A 111 16.58 -8.51 -6.67
N GLY A 112 16.07 -7.54 -7.40
CA GLY A 112 14.81 -6.88 -7.05
C GLY A 112 13.61 -7.83 -7.21
N PRO A 113 12.38 -7.34 -6.95
CA PRO A 113 11.16 -8.11 -7.18
C PRO A 113 11.12 -8.66 -8.61
N GLY A 114 10.78 -9.93 -8.74
CA GLY A 114 10.73 -10.65 -10.01
C GLY A 114 9.31 -11.04 -10.44
N ALA A 115 9.22 -11.85 -11.49
CA ALA A 115 7.94 -12.33 -12.01
C ALA A 115 7.16 -13.18 -10.99
N GLU A 116 7.86 -13.92 -10.13
CA GLU A 116 7.23 -14.73 -9.07
C GLU A 116 6.54 -13.83 -8.02
N ASP A 117 7.20 -12.76 -7.61
CA ASP A 117 6.62 -11.79 -6.67
C ASP A 117 5.36 -11.13 -7.25
N GLY A 118 5.39 -10.82 -8.57
CA GLY A 118 4.22 -10.32 -9.29
C GLY A 118 3.09 -11.35 -9.37
N TYR A 119 3.41 -12.62 -9.57
CA TYR A 119 2.43 -13.70 -9.62
C TYR A 119 1.77 -13.90 -8.24
N GLU A 120 2.54 -13.89 -7.15
CA GLU A 120 2.01 -13.93 -5.79
C GLU A 120 1.06 -12.75 -5.50
N ALA A 121 1.41 -11.56 -5.95
CA ALA A 121 0.54 -10.39 -5.83
C ALA A 121 -0.79 -10.55 -6.60
N CYS A 122 -0.76 -11.20 -7.77
CA CYS A 122 -1.97 -11.51 -8.54
C CYS A 122 -2.87 -12.51 -7.82
N LYS A 123 -2.32 -13.58 -7.23
CA LYS A 123 -3.09 -14.56 -6.45
C LYS A 123 -3.79 -13.90 -5.25
N ILE A 124 -3.09 -13.03 -4.56
CA ILE A 124 -3.67 -12.26 -3.45
C ILE A 124 -4.81 -11.38 -3.95
N SER A 125 -4.62 -10.71 -5.08
CA SER A 125 -5.64 -9.85 -5.68
C SER A 125 -6.90 -10.64 -6.08
N ASP A 126 -6.76 -11.84 -6.63
CA ASP A 126 -7.88 -12.71 -6.98
C ASP A 126 -8.65 -13.15 -5.73
N ALA A 127 -7.96 -13.52 -4.66
CA ALA A 127 -8.58 -13.84 -3.39
C ALA A 127 -9.32 -12.63 -2.77
N LEU A 128 -8.76 -11.43 -2.88
CA LEU A 128 -9.41 -10.18 -2.44
C LEU A 128 -10.69 -9.90 -3.23
N ILE A 129 -10.69 -10.06 -4.56
CA ILE A 129 -11.87 -9.90 -5.41
C ILE A 129 -12.96 -10.89 -5.00
N LYS A 130 -12.59 -12.12 -4.70
CA LYS A 130 -13.52 -13.13 -4.19
C LYS A 130 -14.08 -12.75 -2.82
N ALA A 131 -13.22 -12.29 -1.89
CA ALA A 131 -13.62 -11.82 -0.58
C ALA A 131 -14.57 -10.61 -0.62
N GLN A 132 -14.42 -9.72 -1.61
CA GLN A 132 -15.35 -8.61 -1.84
C GLN A 132 -16.75 -9.12 -2.16
N THR A 133 -16.86 -10.21 -2.92
CA THR A 133 -18.13 -10.77 -3.36
C THR A 133 -18.79 -11.61 -2.26
N THR A 134 -18.01 -12.42 -1.56
CA THR A 134 -18.52 -13.36 -0.54
C THR A 134 -18.73 -12.71 0.82
N GLY A 135 -17.99 -11.64 1.12
CA GLY A 135 -17.94 -11.01 2.43
C GLY A 135 -17.30 -11.91 3.52
N GLN A 136 -16.65 -13.00 3.12
CA GLN A 136 -15.99 -13.95 4.02
C GLN A 136 -14.46 -13.83 3.92
N TRP A 137 -13.76 -14.53 4.82
CA TRP A 137 -12.36 -14.83 4.65
C TRP A 137 -12.19 -15.81 3.49
N GLU A 138 -11.26 -15.51 2.61
CA GLU A 138 -10.91 -16.33 1.45
C GLU A 138 -9.46 -16.75 1.53
N THR A 139 -9.20 -18.01 1.19
CA THR A 139 -7.83 -18.54 1.17
C THR A 139 -7.11 -18.06 -0.08
N VAL A 140 -5.85 -17.65 0.08
CA VAL A 140 -4.95 -17.40 -1.05
C VAL A 140 -4.47 -18.74 -1.57
N GLU A 141 -4.79 -19.05 -2.82
CA GLU A 141 -4.42 -20.33 -3.44
C GLU A 141 -2.89 -20.46 -3.58
N ALA A 142 -2.38 -21.67 -3.36
CA ALA A 142 -0.95 -21.98 -3.42
C ALA A 142 -0.38 -21.91 -4.84
#